data_4b83ebd00fe2db44fae1c979dcde8cb1
#
_entry.id   4b83ebd00fe2db44fae1c979dcde8cb1
#
_cell.length_a   1.000
_cell.length_b   1.000
_cell.length_c   1.000
_cell.angle_alpha   90.00
_cell.angle_beta   90.00
_cell.angle_gamma   90.00
#
_symmetry.space_group_name_H-M   'P 1'
#
loop_
_entity.id
_entity.type
_entity.pdbx_description
1 polymer ?
#
loop_
_entity_poly.entity_id
_entity_poly.type
_entity_poly.pdbx_seq_one_letter_code
_entity_poly.pdbx_strand_id
1 'polypeptide(L)'
;MRDSQGEMISDGVRVLSEGGFLLAAAPTGIGKTAAALASALQSSFDNRLSTERSNIIFMTGRQSQHKIVVDTVRKINSRIPDGIPKISLVDIIGREGMCDHVEAMTGKCNCEDDVVEESRKSRRADLRQRILEEPRHVDWTVKYGRARKICPWAAARSAAGHADVLVCDYNHVFVENVREASLPAMGIELESSILIIDEAHNLPDRIRSGLERRVTDQVFRRARDNIEEYKGNLQRKVDSLDIEESKDLIRARELEKQIDALQAPVQEWLEKLKIENENTRGDDLRISTTDFLEVISKSINGVLDDEQDDDISRVNGMVQRLFSVVIDEEEDSEEDEQNDCT
;
A
#
# COMPACT_ATOMS: atom_id res chain seq x y z
N MET A 1 15.03 -33.60 -0.66
CA MET A 1 14.07 -32.91 0.21
C MET A 1 14.43 -33.32 1.64
N ARG A 2 14.45 -32.39 2.59
CA ARG A 2 14.71 -32.73 4.00
C ARG A 2 13.40 -33.23 4.62
N ASP A 3 13.42 -34.15 5.58
CA ASP A 3 12.20 -34.77 6.11
C ASP A 3 11.19 -33.74 6.64
N SER A 4 11.65 -32.77 7.45
CA SER A 4 10.82 -31.68 7.97
C SER A 4 10.23 -30.76 6.89
N GLN A 5 10.87 -30.66 5.74
CA GLN A 5 10.34 -29.89 4.60
C GLN A 5 9.18 -30.65 3.93
N GLY A 6 9.27 -31.96 3.84
CA GLY A 6 8.19 -32.81 3.33
C GLY A 6 6.95 -32.78 4.20
N GLU A 7 7.11 -32.85 5.51
CA GLU A 7 6.03 -32.71 6.48
C GLU A 7 5.33 -31.34 6.36
N MET A 8 6.10 -30.26 6.30
CA MET A 8 5.55 -28.91 6.13
C MET A 8 4.72 -28.77 4.85
N ILE A 9 5.17 -29.39 3.74
CA ILE A 9 4.41 -29.38 2.48
C ILE A 9 3.10 -30.16 2.64
N SER A 10 3.16 -31.37 3.19
CA SER A 10 1.96 -32.21 3.37
C SER A 10 0.93 -31.55 4.27
N ASP A 11 1.36 -30.97 5.39
CA ASP A 11 0.48 -30.26 6.30
C ASP A 11 -0.11 -29.00 5.65
N GLY A 12 0.70 -28.26 4.89
CA GLY A 12 0.26 -27.10 4.15
C GLY A 12 -0.82 -27.42 3.13
N VAL A 13 -0.62 -28.46 2.31
CA VAL A 13 -1.62 -28.90 1.33
C VAL A 13 -2.91 -29.35 2.02
N ARG A 14 -2.81 -30.14 3.09
CA ARG A 14 -3.97 -30.59 3.86
C ARG A 14 -4.78 -29.41 4.41
N VAL A 15 -4.13 -28.47 5.08
CA VAL A 15 -4.80 -27.31 5.68
C VAL A 15 -5.46 -26.42 4.61
N LEU A 16 -4.80 -26.22 3.48
CA LEU A 16 -5.35 -25.43 2.38
C LEU A 16 -6.55 -26.11 1.71
N SER A 17 -6.58 -27.45 1.66
CA SER A 17 -7.72 -28.19 1.13
C SER A 17 -8.93 -28.18 2.07
N GLU A 18 -8.72 -28.06 3.37
CA GLU A 18 -9.75 -28.03 4.41
C GLU A 18 -10.23 -26.59 4.73
N GLY A 19 -9.54 -25.57 4.24
CA GLY A 19 -9.81 -24.16 4.56
C GLY A 19 -9.43 -23.82 6.00
N GLY A 20 -8.13 -23.65 6.30
CA GLY A 20 -7.66 -23.41 7.65
C GLY A 20 -6.37 -22.61 7.74
N PHE A 21 -5.72 -22.66 8.90
CA PHE A 21 -4.46 -21.96 9.21
C PHE A 21 -3.36 -22.96 9.57
N LEU A 22 -2.17 -22.76 9.00
CA LEU A 22 -0.96 -23.48 9.39
C LEU A 22 0.04 -22.51 10.02
N LEU A 23 0.39 -22.72 11.28
CA LEU A 23 1.49 -22.04 11.94
C LEU A 23 2.70 -22.97 12.00
N ALA A 24 3.70 -22.70 11.16
CA ALA A 24 4.91 -23.52 11.05
C ALA A 24 6.11 -22.85 11.73
N ALA A 25 6.51 -23.34 12.89
CA ALA A 25 7.75 -22.95 13.56
C ALA A 25 8.87 -23.88 13.10
N ALA A 26 9.85 -23.32 12.38
CA ALA A 26 10.94 -24.11 11.81
C ALA A 26 12.28 -23.35 11.82
N PRO A 27 13.41 -24.03 12.04
CA PRO A 27 14.74 -23.41 12.04
C PRO A 27 15.06 -22.73 10.70
N THR A 28 15.99 -21.79 10.74
CA THR A 28 16.54 -21.19 9.51
C THR A 28 17.24 -22.23 8.64
N GLY A 29 17.16 -22.05 7.32
CA GLY A 29 17.87 -22.90 6.36
C GLY A 29 17.22 -24.23 5.98
N ILE A 30 16.05 -24.60 6.54
CA ILE A 30 15.34 -25.81 6.12
C ILE A 30 14.57 -25.66 4.78
N GLY A 31 14.42 -24.42 4.29
CA GLY A 31 13.72 -24.14 3.04
C GLY A 31 12.22 -23.81 3.23
N LYS A 32 11.86 -23.13 4.33
CA LYS A 32 10.48 -22.70 4.63
C LYS A 32 9.77 -22.05 3.44
N THR A 33 10.43 -21.06 2.83
CA THR A 33 9.90 -20.33 1.66
C THR A 33 9.54 -21.27 0.52
N ALA A 34 10.41 -22.24 0.21
CA ALA A 34 10.15 -23.20 -0.85
C ALA A 34 9.04 -24.20 -0.49
N ALA A 35 8.95 -24.61 0.77
CA ALA A 35 7.87 -25.49 1.23
C ALA A 35 6.52 -24.81 1.20
N ALA A 36 6.43 -23.58 1.73
CA ALA A 36 5.19 -22.79 1.72
C ALA A 36 4.71 -22.51 0.28
N LEU A 37 5.62 -22.10 -0.62
CA LEU A 37 5.29 -21.92 -2.02
C LEU A 37 4.85 -23.21 -2.70
N ALA A 38 5.50 -24.36 -2.41
CA ALA A 38 5.12 -25.63 -2.99
C ALA A 38 3.70 -26.06 -2.57
N SER A 39 3.36 -25.90 -1.28
CA SER A 39 2.02 -26.19 -0.77
C SER A 39 0.96 -25.32 -1.42
N ALA A 40 1.19 -24.02 -1.48
CA ALA A 40 0.26 -23.07 -2.05
C ALA A 40 0.08 -23.27 -3.55
N LEU A 41 1.17 -23.48 -4.29
CA LEU A 41 1.11 -23.75 -5.72
C LEU A 41 0.35 -25.05 -6.02
N GLN A 42 0.62 -26.11 -5.28
CA GLN A 42 -0.10 -27.39 -5.45
C GLN A 42 -1.59 -27.18 -5.24
N SER A 43 -2.00 -26.54 -4.12
CA SER A 43 -3.42 -26.28 -3.83
C SER A 43 -4.05 -25.36 -4.86
N SER A 44 -3.34 -24.30 -5.31
CA SER A 44 -3.86 -23.41 -6.35
C SER A 44 -4.03 -24.10 -7.70
N PHE A 45 -3.15 -25.05 -8.07
CA PHE A 45 -3.30 -25.82 -9.30
C PHE A 45 -4.42 -26.86 -9.21
N ASP A 46 -4.58 -27.50 -8.07
CA ASP A 46 -5.67 -28.46 -7.84
C ASP A 46 -7.04 -27.74 -7.89
N ASN A 47 -7.14 -26.54 -7.35
CA ASN A 47 -8.36 -25.72 -7.38
C ASN A 47 -8.69 -25.16 -8.79
N ARG A 48 -7.71 -24.99 -9.69
CA ARG A 48 -7.95 -24.57 -11.09
C ARG A 48 -8.79 -25.58 -11.88
N LEU A 49 -8.87 -26.82 -11.44
CA LEU A 49 -9.78 -27.82 -12.00
C LEU A 49 -11.24 -27.52 -11.63
N SER A 50 -11.50 -26.64 -10.68
CA SER A 50 -12.80 -26.23 -10.14
C SER A 50 -13.18 -24.77 -10.41
N THR A 51 -12.80 -24.19 -11.54
CA THR A 51 -13.28 -22.88 -12.07
C THR A 51 -12.82 -21.59 -11.38
N GLU A 52 -12.19 -21.59 -10.21
CA GLU A 52 -11.75 -20.36 -9.55
C GLU A 52 -10.21 -20.28 -9.45
N ARG A 53 -9.66 -19.16 -9.95
CA ARG A 53 -8.22 -18.89 -9.84
C ARG A 53 -7.93 -18.32 -8.46
N SER A 54 -7.19 -19.06 -7.64
CA SER A 54 -6.67 -18.54 -6.37
C SER A 54 -5.33 -17.85 -6.59
N ASN A 55 -5.21 -16.60 -6.16
CA ASN A 55 -3.96 -15.88 -6.12
C ASN A 55 -3.17 -16.29 -4.87
N ILE A 56 -1.85 -16.42 -4.98
CA ILE A 56 -0.98 -16.65 -3.84
C ILE A 56 -0.35 -15.32 -3.45
N ILE A 57 -0.67 -14.81 -2.27
CA ILE A 57 -0.10 -13.58 -1.73
C ILE A 57 1.00 -13.94 -0.73
N PHE A 58 2.25 -13.72 -1.12
CA PHE A 58 3.41 -13.97 -0.27
C PHE A 58 3.87 -12.66 0.38
N MET A 59 3.72 -12.56 1.68
CA MET A 59 4.01 -11.35 2.44
C MET A 59 5.28 -11.50 3.25
N THR A 60 6.13 -10.49 3.19
CA THR A 60 7.36 -10.42 3.99
C THR A 60 7.56 -9.03 4.60
N GLY A 61 8.34 -8.95 5.67
CA GLY A 61 8.64 -7.68 6.33
C GLY A 61 9.82 -6.90 5.76
N ARG A 62 10.57 -7.49 4.81
CA ARG A 62 11.82 -6.89 4.28
C ARG A 62 11.97 -7.15 2.79
N GLN A 63 12.31 -6.11 2.05
CA GLN A 63 12.54 -6.19 0.60
C GLN A 63 13.64 -7.21 0.20
N SER A 64 14.65 -7.43 1.04
CA SER A 64 15.65 -8.47 0.79
C SER A 64 15.08 -9.90 0.76
N GLN A 65 13.96 -10.12 1.46
CA GLN A 65 13.25 -11.41 1.46
C GLN A 65 12.45 -11.61 0.18
N HIS A 66 11.91 -10.52 -0.44
CA HIS A 66 11.26 -10.58 -1.75
C HIS A 66 12.17 -11.29 -2.78
N LYS A 67 13.48 -10.94 -2.78
CA LYS A 67 14.44 -11.56 -3.69
C LYS A 67 14.55 -13.07 -3.50
N ILE A 68 14.45 -13.57 -2.26
CA ILE A 68 14.48 -15.00 -1.97
C ILE A 68 13.27 -15.70 -2.60
N VAL A 69 12.09 -15.09 -2.52
CA VAL A 69 10.86 -15.62 -3.13
C VAL A 69 10.99 -15.64 -4.65
N VAL A 70 11.41 -14.53 -5.26
CA VAL A 70 11.66 -14.42 -6.71
C VAL A 70 12.63 -15.48 -7.19
N ASP A 71 13.78 -15.63 -6.52
CA ASP A 71 14.80 -16.63 -6.88
C ASP A 71 14.29 -18.07 -6.66
N THR A 72 13.43 -18.30 -5.68
CA THR A 72 12.80 -19.60 -5.46
C THR A 72 11.85 -19.95 -6.60
N VAL A 73 10.98 -19.02 -7.02
CA VAL A 73 10.07 -19.25 -8.15
C VAL A 73 10.85 -19.44 -9.46
N ARG A 74 11.93 -18.68 -9.68
CA ARG A 74 12.84 -18.92 -10.82
C ARG A 74 13.42 -20.34 -10.84
N LYS A 75 13.87 -20.83 -9.69
CA LYS A 75 14.38 -22.20 -9.54
C LYS A 75 13.29 -23.25 -9.80
N ILE A 76 12.05 -23.01 -9.39
CA ILE A 76 10.92 -23.86 -9.72
C ILE A 76 10.71 -23.85 -11.23
N ASN A 77 10.60 -22.64 -11.83
CA ASN A 77 10.39 -22.47 -13.27
C ASN A 77 11.47 -23.13 -14.14
N SER A 78 12.71 -23.14 -13.68
CA SER A 78 13.81 -23.80 -14.40
C SER A 78 13.70 -25.34 -14.46
N ARG A 79 12.83 -25.92 -13.63
CA ARG A 79 12.59 -27.37 -13.58
C ARG A 79 11.24 -27.78 -14.23
N ILE A 80 10.40 -26.81 -14.58
CA ILE A 80 9.17 -27.05 -15.32
C ILE A 80 9.53 -27.40 -16.77
N PRO A 81 9.08 -28.55 -17.31
CA PRO A 81 9.33 -28.95 -18.68
C PRO A 81 8.86 -27.90 -19.69
N ASP A 82 9.45 -27.92 -20.88
CA ASP A 82 8.99 -27.08 -21.98
C ASP A 82 7.56 -27.45 -22.39
N GLY A 83 6.77 -26.46 -22.76
CA GLY A 83 5.37 -26.61 -23.09
C GLY A 83 4.39 -26.55 -21.91
N ILE A 84 4.89 -26.55 -20.67
CA ILE A 84 4.09 -26.31 -19.47
C ILE A 84 4.23 -24.84 -19.08
N PRO A 85 3.10 -24.13 -18.78
CA PRO A 85 3.14 -22.75 -18.34
C PRO A 85 4.06 -22.57 -17.12
N LYS A 86 4.91 -21.56 -17.18
CA LYS A 86 5.74 -21.17 -16.05
C LYS A 86 4.90 -20.38 -15.03
N ILE A 87 5.34 -20.41 -13.78
CA ILE A 87 4.72 -19.64 -12.69
C ILE A 87 5.05 -18.18 -12.90
N SER A 88 4.03 -17.36 -13.02
CA SER A 88 4.16 -15.90 -13.08
C SER A 88 4.21 -15.31 -11.66
N LEU A 89 5.04 -14.27 -11.51
CA LEU A 89 5.21 -13.60 -10.22
C LEU A 89 5.32 -12.09 -10.41
N VAL A 90 4.58 -11.36 -9.58
CA VAL A 90 4.72 -9.92 -9.41
C VAL A 90 5.33 -9.63 -8.05
N ASP A 91 6.36 -8.79 -8.02
CA ASP A 91 6.98 -8.26 -6.83
C ASP A 91 6.68 -6.75 -6.74
N ILE A 92 5.91 -6.33 -5.73
CA ILE A 92 5.45 -4.95 -5.56
C ILE A 92 5.72 -4.46 -4.14
N ILE A 93 6.05 -3.18 -4.03
CA ILE A 93 6.14 -2.42 -2.79
C ILE A 93 5.33 -1.13 -2.92
N GLY A 94 5.24 -0.35 -1.84
CA GLY A 94 4.57 0.93 -1.87
C GLY A 94 5.05 1.84 -3.00
N ARG A 95 4.15 2.68 -3.53
CA ARG A 95 4.43 3.58 -4.66
C ARG A 95 5.69 4.42 -4.45
N GLU A 96 5.88 4.96 -3.24
CA GLU A 96 7.06 5.75 -2.88
C GLU A 96 8.38 4.98 -3.03
N GLY A 97 8.38 3.67 -2.75
CA GLY A 97 9.55 2.82 -2.93
C GLY A 97 9.85 2.47 -4.39
N MET A 98 8.86 2.59 -5.28
CA MET A 98 9.01 2.28 -6.70
C MET A 98 9.21 3.50 -7.60
N CYS A 99 8.83 4.69 -7.13
CA CYS A 99 8.88 5.92 -7.92
C CYS A 99 9.42 7.09 -7.10
N ASP A 100 10.46 7.77 -7.61
CA ASP A 100 11.05 8.95 -6.96
C ASP A 100 10.26 10.24 -7.24
N HIS A 101 9.21 10.15 -8.06
CA HIS A 101 8.39 11.27 -8.52
C HIS A 101 7.00 11.26 -7.89
N VAL A 102 6.86 10.69 -6.71
CA VAL A 102 5.59 10.70 -5.96
C VAL A 102 5.43 12.04 -5.28
N GLU A 103 4.34 12.73 -5.57
CA GLU A 103 3.98 13.96 -4.90
C GLU A 103 3.44 13.66 -3.50
N ALA A 104 4.01 14.30 -2.49
CA ALA A 104 3.73 13.97 -1.08
C ALA A 104 2.27 14.23 -0.68
N MET A 105 1.60 15.20 -1.32
CA MET A 105 0.21 15.58 -0.99
C MET A 105 -0.84 14.68 -1.63
N THR A 106 -0.61 14.28 -2.87
CA THR A 106 -1.60 13.48 -3.63
C THR A 106 -1.25 12.00 -3.68
N GLY A 107 -0.02 11.65 -3.32
CA GLY A 107 0.50 10.30 -3.52
C GLY A 107 0.59 9.89 -4.99
N LYS A 108 0.24 10.78 -5.93
CA LYS A 108 0.32 10.52 -7.37
C LYS A 108 1.75 10.62 -7.88
N CYS A 109 2.03 9.87 -8.93
CA CYS A 109 3.32 9.87 -9.59
C CYS A 109 3.22 10.67 -10.90
N ASN A 110 4.13 11.62 -11.10
CA ASN A 110 4.22 12.43 -12.32
C ASN A 110 5.30 11.93 -13.31
N CYS A 111 5.82 10.72 -13.11
CA CYS A 111 6.91 10.17 -13.93
C CYS A 111 6.56 9.94 -15.42
N GLU A 112 5.31 10.03 -15.79
CA GLU A 112 4.80 9.84 -17.16
C GLU A 112 4.09 11.09 -17.72
N ASP A 113 4.11 12.22 -17.04
CA ASP A 113 3.38 13.44 -17.46
C ASP A 113 3.80 13.95 -18.83
N ASP A 114 5.07 13.76 -19.19
CA ASP A 114 5.61 14.14 -20.51
C ASP A 114 5.27 13.11 -21.64
N VAL A 115 4.54 12.04 -21.32
CA VAL A 115 4.28 10.94 -22.25
C VAL A 115 2.85 11.02 -22.76
N VAL A 116 2.65 10.98 -24.07
CA VAL A 116 1.31 10.95 -24.71
C VAL A 116 0.56 9.69 -24.25
N GLU A 117 -0.75 9.82 -24.01
CA GLU A 117 -1.60 8.79 -23.41
C GLU A 117 -1.53 7.42 -24.12
N GLU A 118 -1.68 7.38 -25.45
CA GLU A 118 -1.56 6.12 -26.20
C GLU A 118 -0.19 5.46 -26.05
N SER A 119 0.87 6.27 -26.03
CA SER A 119 2.23 5.78 -25.79
C SER A 119 2.40 5.29 -24.36
N ARG A 120 1.76 5.93 -23.36
CA ARG A 120 1.74 5.55 -21.96
C ARG A 120 1.10 4.18 -21.78
N LYS A 121 -0.11 3.97 -22.30
CA LYS A 121 -0.83 2.68 -22.24
C LYS A 121 0.00 1.55 -22.88
N SER A 122 0.53 1.77 -24.08
CA SER A 122 1.35 0.77 -24.77
C SER A 122 2.64 0.42 -24.00
N ARG A 123 3.35 1.40 -23.46
CA ARG A 123 4.57 1.18 -22.71
C ARG A 123 4.31 0.45 -21.37
N ARG A 124 3.22 0.81 -20.66
CA ARG A 124 2.80 0.09 -19.45
C ARG A 124 2.46 -1.36 -19.76
N ALA A 125 1.75 -1.63 -20.86
CA ALA A 125 1.42 -2.98 -21.31
C ALA A 125 2.68 -3.81 -21.63
N ASP A 126 3.70 -3.24 -22.31
CA ASP A 126 4.98 -3.92 -22.54
C ASP A 126 5.67 -4.29 -21.21
N LEU A 127 5.74 -3.36 -20.26
CA LEU A 127 6.35 -3.64 -18.97
C LEU A 127 5.55 -4.69 -18.17
N ARG A 128 4.21 -4.60 -18.16
CA ARG A 128 3.32 -5.60 -17.55
C ARG A 128 3.60 -6.99 -18.11
N GLN A 129 3.65 -7.13 -19.43
CA GLN A 129 3.93 -8.41 -20.10
C GLN A 129 5.29 -8.96 -19.66
N ARG A 130 6.33 -8.15 -19.64
CA ARG A 130 7.68 -8.57 -19.22
C ARG A 130 7.78 -9.00 -17.75
N ILE A 131 6.97 -8.39 -16.87
CA ILE A 131 6.85 -8.78 -15.46
C ILE A 131 6.24 -10.19 -15.37
N LEU A 132 5.20 -10.46 -16.17
CA LEU A 132 4.49 -11.75 -16.14
C LEU A 132 5.27 -12.89 -16.83
N GLU A 133 6.09 -12.58 -17.84
CA GLU A 133 6.89 -13.58 -18.56
C GLU A 133 7.98 -14.23 -17.71
N GLU A 134 8.58 -13.48 -16.80
CA GLU A 134 9.67 -13.98 -15.96
C GLU A 134 9.63 -13.35 -14.57
N PRO A 135 9.68 -14.14 -13.48
CA PRO A 135 9.76 -13.63 -12.12
C PRO A 135 10.91 -12.64 -11.96
N ARG A 136 10.61 -11.39 -11.60
CA ARG A 136 11.59 -10.31 -11.46
C ARG A 136 11.45 -9.63 -10.12
N HIS A 137 12.60 -9.29 -9.52
CA HIS A 137 12.64 -8.48 -8.32
C HIS A 137 12.21 -7.03 -8.62
N VAL A 138 11.60 -6.37 -7.68
CA VAL A 138 11.11 -4.99 -7.80
C VAL A 138 12.18 -4.01 -8.31
N ASP A 139 13.43 -4.15 -7.91
CA ASP A 139 14.55 -3.32 -8.39
C ASP A 139 14.70 -3.35 -9.92
N TRP A 140 14.48 -4.52 -10.54
CA TRP A 140 14.52 -4.62 -12.00
C TRP A 140 13.37 -3.85 -12.62
N THR A 141 12.16 -4.02 -12.08
CA THR A 141 10.96 -3.31 -12.55
C THR A 141 11.14 -1.81 -12.47
N VAL A 142 11.67 -1.31 -11.35
CA VAL A 142 11.96 0.10 -11.14
C VAL A 142 13.01 0.61 -12.15
N LYS A 143 14.14 -0.08 -12.30
CA LYS A 143 15.20 0.31 -13.25
C LYS A 143 14.70 0.32 -14.69
N TYR A 144 13.94 -0.69 -15.09
CA TYR A 144 13.39 -0.80 -16.43
C TYR A 144 12.38 0.33 -16.71
N GLY A 145 11.46 0.59 -15.78
CA GLY A 145 10.46 1.64 -15.89
C GLY A 145 11.11 3.03 -16.00
N ARG A 146 12.01 3.37 -15.07
CA ARG A 146 12.75 4.65 -15.09
C ARG A 146 13.48 4.90 -16.40
N ALA A 147 14.19 3.89 -16.92
CA ALA A 147 14.94 4.03 -18.16
C ALA A 147 14.06 4.31 -19.39
N ARG A 148 12.75 4.05 -19.29
CA ARG A 148 11.80 4.17 -20.40
C ARG A 148 10.67 5.16 -20.16
N LYS A 149 10.72 5.91 -19.05
CA LYS A 149 9.65 6.82 -18.61
C LYS A 149 8.31 6.08 -18.53
N ILE A 150 8.27 4.95 -17.83
CA ILE A 150 7.08 4.16 -17.54
C ILE A 150 6.93 4.10 -16.04
N CYS A 151 5.72 4.30 -15.50
CA CYS A 151 5.46 4.12 -14.09
C CYS A 151 5.61 2.64 -13.70
N PRO A 152 6.67 2.27 -12.94
CA PRO A 152 6.91 0.87 -12.59
C PRO A 152 5.85 0.34 -11.64
N TRP A 153 5.33 1.20 -10.74
CA TRP A 153 4.30 0.84 -9.80
C TRP A 153 2.98 0.55 -10.50
N ALA A 154 2.52 1.41 -11.42
CA ALA A 154 1.29 1.19 -12.15
C ALA A 154 1.35 -0.07 -13.02
N ALA A 155 2.50 -0.35 -13.66
CA ALA A 155 2.68 -1.58 -14.44
C ALA A 155 2.65 -2.83 -13.55
N ALA A 156 3.32 -2.82 -12.38
CA ALA A 156 3.31 -3.94 -11.44
C ALA A 156 1.91 -4.16 -10.86
N ARG A 157 1.19 -3.09 -10.48
CA ARG A 157 -0.19 -3.14 -9.99
C ARG A 157 -1.10 -3.81 -11.01
N SER A 158 -1.06 -3.36 -12.27
CA SER A 158 -1.89 -3.95 -13.34
C SER A 158 -1.51 -5.40 -13.71
N ALA A 159 -0.29 -5.85 -13.36
CA ALA A 159 0.14 -7.23 -13.55
C ALA A 159 -0.33 -8.15 -12.42
N ALA A 160 -0.53 -7.63 -11.20
CA ALA A 160 -0.72 -8.41 -9.98
C ALA A 160 -1.90 -9.39 -10.06
N GLY A 161 -3.07 -8.96 -10.51
CA GLY A 161 -4.25 -9.84 -10.66
C GLY A 161 -4.10 -10.93 -11.73
N HIS A 162 -3.07 -10.84 -12.59
CA HIS A 162 -2.78 -11.83 -13.63
C HIS A 162 -1.66 -12.79 -13.23
N ALA A 163 -0.98 -12.55 -12.11
CA ALA A 163 0.11 -13.37 -11.63
C ALA A 163 -0.39 -14.55 -10.78
N ASP A 164 0.36 -15.63 -10.76
CA ASP A 164 0.12 -16.75 -9.86
C ASP A 164 0.56 -16.44 -8.43
N VAL A 165 1.62 -15.64 -8.30
CA VAL A 165 2.19 -15.24 -7.01
C VAL A 165 2.39 -13.72 -6.98
N LEU A 166 1.78 -13.08 -5.99
CA LEU A 166 2.06 -11.70 -5.61
C LEU A 166 3.01 -11.69 -4.41
N VAL A 167 4.12 -10.99 -4.52
CA VAL A 167 5.03 -10.72 -3.39
C VAL A 167 4.87 -9.27 -2.97
N CYS A 168 4.55 -9.04 -1.70
CA CYS A 168 4.35 -7.70 -1.16
C CYS A 168 4.73 -7.62 0.32
N ASP A 169 4.68 -6.44 0.90
CA ASP A 169 4.80 -6.25 2.35
C ASP A 169 3.46 -6.49 3.07
N TYR A 170 3.51 -6.63 4.40
CA TYR A 170 2.31 -6.89 5.21
C TYR A 170 1.24 -5.81 5.11
N ASN A 171 1.61 -4.56 4.79
CA ASN A 171 0.69 -3.44 4.78
C ASN A 171 -0.42 -3.62 3.73
N HIS A 172 -0.10 -4.24 2.59
CA HIS A 172 -1.07 -4.48 1.51
C HIS A 172 -2.27 -5.32 1.93
N VAL A 173 -2.14 -6.11 3.01
CA VAL A 173 -3.21 -6.99 3.50
C VAL A 173 -3.72 -6.56 4.88
N PHE A 174 -2.82 -6.16 5.79
CA PHE A 174 -3.15 -5.96 7.19
C PHE A 174 -3.37 -4.51 7.61
N VAL A 175 -3.02 -3.54 6.78
CA VAL A 175 -3.35 -2.13 7.01
C VAL A 175 -4.57 -1.79 6.17
N GLU A 176 -5.69 -1.50 6.83
CA GLU A 176 -7.03 -1.40 6.23
C GLU A 176 -7.07 -0.45 5.03
N ASN A 177 -6.68 0.80 5.23
CA ASN A 177 -6.67 1.80 4.16
C ASN A 177 -5.76 1.44 2.98
N VAL A 178 -4.62 0.75 3.23
CA VAL A 178 -3.74 0.27 2.14
C VAL A 178 -4.37 -0.91 1.42
N ARG A 179 -4.99 -1.83 2.17
CA ARG A 179 -5.68 -2.99 1.61
C ARG A 179 -6.82 -2.58 0.69
N GLU A 180 -7.69 -1.69 1.16
CA GLU A 180 -8.87 -1.21 0.42
C GLU A 180 -8.50 -0.44 -0.86
N ALA A 181 -7.38 0.29 -0.83
CA ALA A 181 -6.89 1.00 -2.01
C ALA A 181 -6.09 0.12 -2.97
N SER A 182 -5.43 -0.95 -2.50
CA SER A 182 -4.48 -1.70 -3.33
C SER A 182 -5.04 -2.98 -3.92
N LEU A 183 -5.71 -3.83 -3.12
CA LEU A 183 -6.16 -5.14 -3.60
C LEU A 183 -7.24 -5.07 -4.67
N PRO A 184 -8.31 -4.25 -4.53
CA PRO A 184 -9.30 -4.07 -5.59
C PRO A 184 -8.66 -3.54 -6.88
N ALA A 185 -7.79 -2.55 -6.76
CA ALA A 185 -7.08 -1.97 -7.92
C ALA A 185 -6.08 -2.94 -8.59
N MET A 186 -5.71 -4.02 -7.92
CA MET A 186 -4.95 -5.16 -8.47
C MET A 186 -5.86 -6.26 -9.03
N GLY A 187 -7.17 -6.18 -8.83
CA GLY A 187 -8.12 -7.24 -9.16
C GLY A 187 -7.93 -8.50 -8.31
N ILE A 188 -7.59 -8.33 -7.04
CA ILE A 188 -7.31 -9.42 -6.09
C ILE A 188 -8.35 -9.41 -4.98
N GLU A 189 -8.98 -10.55 -4.74
CA GLU A 189 -9.91 -10.79 -3.65
C GLU A 189 -9.26 -11.68 -2.59
N LEU A 190 -9.35 -11.27 -1.32
CA LEU A 190 -8.74 -12.04 -0.22
C LEU A 190 -9.42 -13.39 0.00
N GLU A 191 -10.73 -13.44 -0.17
CA GLU A 191 -11.58 -14.60 0.04
C GLU A 191 -11.19 -15.78 -0.85
N SER A 192 -10.69 -15.47 -2.06
CA SER A 192 -10.23 -16.46 -3.04
C SER A 192 -8.70 -16.65 -3.05
N SER A 193 -7.98 -16.00 -2.11
CA SER A 193 -6.51 -15.97 -2.09
C SER A 193 -5.91 -16.90 -1.05
N ILE A 194 -4.72 -17.45 -1.35
CA ILE A 194 -3.87 -18.16 -0.40
C ILE A 194 -2.86 -17.19 0.17
N LEU A 195 -2.86 -17.00 1.49
CA LEU A 195 -1.95 -16.08 2.17
C LEU A 195 -0.76 -16.84 2.76
N ILE A 196 0.45 -16.40 2.43
CA ILE A 196 1.70 -16.86 3.04
C ILE A 196 2.32 -15.68 3.77
N ILE A 197 2.50 -15.82 5.08
CA ILE A 197 3.10 -14.80 5.95
C ILE A 197 4.46 -15.29 6.41
N ASP A 198 5.52 -14.79 5.79
CA ASP A 198 6.90 -15.12 6.18
C ASP A 198 7.30 -14.29 7.41
N GLU A 199 8.06 -14.89 8.34
CA GLU A 199 8.46 -14.26 9.60
C GLU A 199 7.27 -13.65 10.38
N ALA A 200 6.18 -14.41 10.49
CA ALA A 200 4.89 -13.96 11.05
C ALA A 200 5.00 -13.40 12.49
N HIS A 201 6.09 -13.69 13.21
CA HIS A 201 6.38 -13.08 14.52
C HIS A 201 6.50 -11.55 14.48
N ASN A 202 6.81 -10.96 13.32
CA ASN A 202 6.88 -9.52 13.14
C ASN A 202 5.51 -8.87 12.84
N LEU A 203 4.50 -9.68 12.51
CA LEU A 203 3.19 -9.17 12.08
C LEU A 203 2.45 -8.37 13.17
N PRO A 204 2.41 -8.79 14.47
CA PRO A 204 1.72 -8.02 15.50
C PRO A 204 2.26 -6.58 15.63
N ASP A 205 3.59 -6.42 15.59
CA ASP A 205 4.21 -5.09 15.68
C ASP A 205 3.95 -4.26 14.42
N ARG A 206 3.88 -4.89 13.26
CA ARG A 206 3.53 -4.20 12.00
C ARG A 206 2.09 -3.73 11.98
N ILE A 207 1.15 -4.56 12.44
CA ILE A 207 -0.26 -4.16 12.56
C ILE A 207 -0.38 -3.00 13.56
N ARG A 208 0.25 -3.12 14.74
CA ARG A 208 0.26 -2.05 15.73
C ARG A 208 0.80 -0.74 15.15
N SER A 209 1.96 -0.78 14.49
CA SER A 209 2.55 0.40 13.85
C SER A 209 1.66 0.98 12.74
N GLY A 210 0.92 0.13 12.02
CA GLY A 210 -0.07 0.57 11.03
C GLY A 210 -1.26 1.31 11.63
N LEU A 211 -1.63 0.96 12.87
CA LEU A 211 -2.71 1.61 13.62
C LEU A 211 -2.22 2.84 14.40
N GLU A 212 -0.91 2.93 14.70
CA GLU A 212 -0.35 4.07 15.41
C GLU A 212 -0.41 5.33 14.55
N ARG A 213 -0.77 6.43 15.19
CA ARG A 213 -0.68 7.77 14.62
C ARG A 213 0.19 8.61 15.54
N ARG A 214 1.24 9.22 14.99
CA ARG A 214 2.14 10.10 15.74
C ARG A 214 1.80 11.55 15.47
N VAL A 215 1.45 12.26 16.51
CA VAL A 215 1.21 13.71 16.47
C VAL A 215 2.41 14.41 17.09
N THR A 216 3.21 15.08 16.27
CA THR A 216 4.41 15.81 16.69
C THR A 216 4.49 17.15 15.94
N ASP A 217 5.21 18.11 16.48
CA ASP A 217 5.49 19.39 15.79
C ASP A 217 6.12 19.18 14.40
N GLN A 218 6.97 18.17 14.26
CA GLN A 218 7.59 17.83 12.99
C GLN A 218 6.57 17.35 11.93
N VAL A 219 5.50 16.68 12.33
CA VAL A 219 4.42 16.26 11.43
C VAL A 219 3.70 17.49 10.87
N PHE A 220 3.37 18.46 11.73
CA PHE A 220 2.75 19.70 11.29
C PHE A 220 3.65 20.52 10.33
N ARG A 221 4.94 20.63 10.63
CA ARG A 221 5.89 21.31 9.74
C ARG A 221 5.96 20.64 8.37
N ARG A 222 6.10 19.32 8.33
CA ARG A 222 6.13 18.57 7.05
C ARG A 222 4.83 18.72 6.27
N ALA A 223 3.69 18.65 6.95
CA ALA A 223 2.40 18.83 6.30
C ALA A 223 2.29 20.24 5.68
N ARG A 224 2.77 21.28 6.37
CA ARG A 224 2.81 22.64 5.85
C ARG A 224 3.73 22.77 4.64
N ASP A 225 4.96 22.25 4.73
CA ASP A 225 5.94 22.27 3.65
C ASP A 225 5.38 21.59 2.39
N ASN A 226 4.75 20.42 2.57
CA ASN A 226 4.13 19.66 1.49
C ASN A 226 2.96 20.42 0.83
N ILE A 227 2.10 21.09 1.63
CA ILE A 227 1.00 21.90 1.10
C ILE A 227 1.54 23.11 0.34
N GLU A 228 2.57 23.76 0.85
CA GLU A 228 3.16 24.92 0.21
C GLU A 228 3.79 24.55 -1.14
N GLU A 229 4.50 23.43 -1.20
CA GLU A 229 5.04 22.88 -2.45
C GLU A 229 3.92 22.54 -3.45
N TYR A 230 2.87 21.87 -2.99
CA TYR A 230 1.72 21.49 -3.83
C TYR A 230 0.99 22.73 -4.38
N LYS A 231 0.70 23.71 -3.54
CA LYS A 231 0.12 24.99 -3.97
C LYS A 231 0.98 25.68 -5.03
N GLY A 232 2.31 25.70 -4.83
CA GLY A 232 3.24 26.28 -5.80
C GLY A 232 3.22 25.54 -7.15
N ASN A 233 3.05 24.22 -7.15
CA ASN A 233 2.91 23.41 -8.35
C ASN A 233 1.59 23.68 -9.07
N LEU A 234 0.48 23.73 -8.33
CA LEU A 234 -0.85 24.03 -8.88
C LEU A 234 -0.91 25.46 -9.44
N GLN A 235 -0.37 26.44 -8.73
CA GLN A 235 -0.34 27.84 -9.20
C GLN A 235 0.45 27.95 -10.52
N ARG A 236 1.60 27.30 -10.63
CA ARG A 236 2.37 27.27 -11.89
C ARG A 236 1.58 26.63 -13.05
N LYS A 237 0.77 25.60 -12.79
CA LYS A 237 -0.12 25.00 -13.80
C LYS A 237 -1.22 25.97 -14.21
N VAL A 238 -1.87 26.62 -13.25
CA VAL A 238 -2.90 27.64 -13.51
C VAL A 238 -2.34 28.79 -14.35
N ASP A 239 -1.20 29.34 -13.96
CA ASP A 239 -0.54 30.44 -14.65
C ASP A 239 -0.10 30.05 -16.09
N SER A 240 0.30 28.79 -16.31
CA SER A 240 0.75 28.31 -17.61
C SER A 240 -0.37 28.00 -18.60
N LEU A 241 -1.58 27.71 -18.10
CA LEU A 241 -2.73 27.25 -18.90
C LEU A 241 -3.82 28.30 -19.02
N ASP A 242 -3.67 29.49 -18.40
CA ASP A 242 -4.67 30.57 -18.37
C ASP A 242 -6.07 30.09 -17.92
N ILE A 243 -6.11 29.18 -16.93
CA ILE A 243 -7.32 28.55 -16.43
C ILE A 243 -7.79 29.25 -15.17
N GLU A 244 -9.10 29.34 -14.95
CA GLU A 244 -9.70 29.76 -13.68
C GLU A 244 -9.22 28.84 -12.53
N GLU A 245 -9.19 29.41 -11.30
CA GLU A 245 -8.69 28.74 -10.09
C GLU A 245 -9.21 27.31 -9.95
N SER A 246 -8.33 26.31 -9.90
CA SER A 246 -8.75 24.92 -9.84
C SER A 246 -9.32 24.57 -8.46
N LYS A 247 -10.27 23.62 -8.41
CA LYS A 247 -10.83 23.08 -7.16
C LYS A 247 -9.73 22.58 -6.21
N ASP A 248 -8.67 22.02 -6.75
CA ASP A 248 -7.52 21.51 -6.00
C ASP A 248 -6.75 22.62 -5.30
N LEU A 249 -6.63 23.79 -5.91
CA LEU A 249 -5.97 24.92 -5.28
C LEU A 249 -6.78 25.50 -4.13
N ILE A 250 -8.12 25.56 -4.28
CA ILE A 250 -9.04 25.95 -3.19
C ILE A 250 -8.90 24.97 -2.03
N ARG A 251 -8.96 23.65 -2.30
CA ARG A 251 -8.82 22.59 -1.29
C ARG A 251 -7.47 22.65 -0.58
N ALA A 252 -6.37 22.90 -1.30
CA ALA A 252 -5.05 23.04 -0.70
C ALA A 252 -4.95 24.24 0.26
N ARG A 253 -5.57 25.37 -0.08
CA ARG A 253 -5.65 26.55 0.81
C ARG A 253 -6.50 26.31 2.06
N GLU A 254 -7.59 25.54 1.93
CA GLU A 254 -8.41 25.14 3.08
C GLU A 254 -7.64 24.22 4.03
N LEU A 255 -6.94 23.23 3.51
CA LEU A 255 -6.07 22.34 4.29
C LEU A 255 -4.98 23.11 5.04
N GLU A 256 -4.36 24.09 4.39
CA GLU A 256 -3.36 24.95 5.03
C GLU A 256 -3.95 25.70 6.24
N LYS A 257 -5.12 26.35 6.08
CA LYS A 257 -5.81 27.02 7.17
C LYS A 257 -6.14 26.07 8.33
N GLN A 258 -6.56 24.83 8.02
CA GLN A 258 -6.87 23.82 9.02
C GLN A 258 -5.63 23.39 9.79
N ILE A 259 -4.50 23.19 9.12
CA ILE A 259 -3.22 22.84 9.77
C ILE A 259 -2.74 23.98 10.68
N ASP A 260 -2.83 25.22 10.22
CA ASP A 260 -2.43 26.40 11.00
C ASP A 260 -3.30 26.55 12.26
N ALA A 261 -4.60 26.29 12.14
CA ALA A 261 -5.53 26.35 13.28
C ALA A 261 -5.28 25.23 14.31
N LEU A 262 -4.83 24.07 13.89
CA LEU A 262 -4.58 22.91 14.76
C LEU A 262 -3.22 22.96 15.45
N GLN A 263 -2.22 23.58 14.84
CA GLN A 263 -0.84 23.49 15.31
C GLN A 263 -0.66 24.03 16.73
N ALA A 264 -1.11 25.23 17.01
CA ALA A 264 -0.89 25.86 18.33
C ALA A 264 -1.66 25.13 19.46
N PRO A 265 -2.97 24.80 19.33
CA PRO A 265 -3.70 24.07 20.37
C PRO A 265 -3.14 22.67 20.62
N VAL A 266 -2.71 21.96 19.59
CA VAL A 266 -2.11 20.63 19.73
C VAL A 266 -0.74 20.71 20.41
N GLN A 267 0.08 21.70 20.08
CA GLN A 267 1.36 21.94 20.76
C GLN A 267 1.16 22.24 22.25
N GLU A 268 0.24 23.14 22.58
CA GLU A 268 -0.07 23.48 23.96
C GLU A 268 -0.54 22.25 24.76
N TRP A 269 -1.38 21.42 24.14
CA TRP A 269 -1.86 20.18 24.74
C TRP A 269 -0.73 19.17 24.96
N LEU A 270 0.16 18.97 23.97
CA LEU A 270 1.32 18.08 24.09
C LEU A 270 2.30 18.55 25.19
N GLU A 271 2.50 19.85 25.35
CA GLU A 271 3.32 20.41 26.42
C GLU A 271 2.72 20.12 27.81
N LYS A 272 1.40 20.28 27.97
CA LYS A 272 0.69 19.92 29.20
C LYS A 272 0.83 18.44 29.53
N LEU A 273 0.66 17.55 28.56
CA LEU A 273 0.83 16.12 28.72
C LEU A 273 2.26 15.73 29.11
N LYS A 274 3.26 16.40 28.53
CA LYS A 274 4.67 16.19 28.86
C LYS A 274 4.95 16.53 30.34
N ILE A 275 4.47 17.66 30.81
CA ILE A 275 4.59 18.09 32.22
C ILE A 275 3.88 17.09 33.13
N GLU A 276 2.70 16.62 32.76
CA GLU A 276 1.95 15.63 33.54
C GLU A 276 2.69 14.30 33.61
N ASN A 277 3.25 13.82 32.51
CA ASN A 277 4.04 12.58 32.47
C ASN A 277 5.31 12.67 33.32
N GLU A 278 6.04 13.79 33.28
CA GLU A 278 7.21 14.03 34.13
C GLU A 278 6.85 13.98 35.62
N ASN A 279 5.66 14.46 36.01
CA ASN A 279 5.17 14.43 37.39
C ASN A 279 4.73 13.05 37.85
N THR A 280 4.27 12.18 36.95
CA THR A 280 3.77 10.84 37.29
C THR A 280 4.83 9.77 37.32
N ARG A 281 6.09 10.07 36.97
CA ARG A 281 7.23 9.11 36.87
C ARG A 281 6.92 7.88 36.02
N GLY A 282 5.99 8.01 35.06
CA GLY A 282 5.64 6.95 34.13
C GLY A 282 6.39 7.10 32.81
N ASP A 283 6.71 5.98 32.19
CA ASP A 283 7.29 6.00 30.83
C ASP A 283 6.23 6.33 29.78
N ASP A 284 4.96 5.97 30.05
CA ASP A 284 3.82 6.19 29.14
C ASP A 284 2.61 6.76 29.89
N LEU A 285 2.04 7.85 29.36
CA LEU A 285 0.78 8.42 29.83
C LEU A 285 -0.38 7.91 28.97
N ARG A 286 -1.38 7.29 29.59
CA ARG A 286 -2.61 6.90 28.92
C ARG A 286 -3.55 8.10 28.80
N ILE A 287 -3.89 8.47 27.58
CA ILE A 287 -4.76 9.58 27.27
C ILE A 287 -6.09 9.04 26.74
N SER A 288 -7.18 9.64 27.17
CA SER A 288 -8.50 9.36 26.61
C SER A 288 -8.57 9.87 25.16
N THR A 289 -9.09 9.05 24.28
CA THR A 289 -9.38 9.49 22.90
C THR A 289 -10.34 10.69 22.90
N THR A 290 -11.26 10.76 23.86
CA THR A 290 -12.22 11.87 24.03
C THR A 290 -11.49 13.19 24.28
N ASP A 291 -10.48 13.19 25.16
CA ASP A 291 -9.70 14.40 25.47
C ASP A 291 -8.95 14.93 24.26
N PHE A 292 -8.39 14.02 23.47
CA PHE A 292 -7.73 14.39 22.20
C PHE A 292 -8.71 14.96 21.19
N LEU A 293 -9.86 14.31 21.00
CA LEU A 293 -10.90 14.76 20.10
C LEU A 293 -11.48 16.12 20.52
N GLU A 294 -11.61 16.38 21.82
CA GLU A 294 -12.07 17.67 22.36
C GLU A 294 -11.10 18.81 22.03
N VAL A 295 -9.78 18.58 22.14
CA VAL A 295 -8.76 19.57 21.76
C VAL A 295 -8.84 19.89 20.27
N ILE A 296 -8.98 18.87 19.42
CA ILE A 296 -9.11 19.04 17.97
C ILE A 296 -10.41 19.76 17.62
N SER A 297 -11.54 19.34 18.17
CA SER A 297 -12.86 19.91 17.93
C SER A 297 -12.90 21.41 18.29
N LYS A 298 -12.39 21.80 19.46
CA LYS A 298 -12.29 23.20 19.87
C LYS A 298 -11.45 24.06 18.92
N SER A 299 -10.41 23.46 18.35
CA SER A 299 -9.51 24.15 17.44
C SER A 299 -10.12 24.37 16.06
N ILE A 300 -10.96 23.45 15.61
CA ILE A 300 -11.60 23.47 14.30
C ILE A 300 -12.85 24.36 14.31
N ASN A 301 -13.62 24.39 15.40
CA ASN A 301 -14.85 25.18 15.49
C ASN A 301 -14.62 26.69 15.31
N GLY A 302 -13.38 27.16 15.43
CA GLY A 302 -12.98 28.54 15.09
C GLY A 302 -12.70 28.78 13.61
N VAL A 303 -12.66 27.76 12.77
CA VAL A 303 -12.23 27.85 11.35
C VAL A 303 -13.29 27.35 10.37
N LEU A 304 -14.25 26.56 10.82
CA LEU A 304 -15.37 26.08 9.99
C LEU A 304 -16.60 26.92 10.22
N ASP A 305 -17.21 27.43 9.13
CA ASP A 305 -18.46 28.15 9.16
C ASP A 305 -19.60 27.33 9.79
N ASP A 306 -20.43 28.02 10.55
CA ASP A 306 -21.46 27.57 11.48
C ASP A 306 -22.68 26.90 10.82
N GLU A 307 -22.60 25.88 10.02
CA GLU A 307 -23.81 25.12 9.66
C GLU A 307 -23.60 23.61 9.51
N GLN A 308 -24.18 22.91 10.49
CA GLN A 308 -24.68 21.52 10.48
C GLN A 308 -23.68 20.36 10.59
N ASP A 309 -23.99 19.53 11.58
CA ASP A 309 -23.70 18.13 11.85
C ASP A 309 -22.54 17.78 12.79
N ASP A 310 -22.90 16.87 13.70
CA ASP A 310 -22.12 16.03 14.61
C ASP A 310 -20.58 16.26 14.61
N ASP A 311 -20.12 17.02 15.59
CA ASP A 311 -18.71 17.39 15.77
C ASP A 311 -17.72 16.23 15.67
N ILE A 312 -18.15 15.03 16.04
CA ILE A 312 -17.32 13.80 15.99
C ILE A 312 -17.11 13.33 14.55
N SER A 313 -18.13 13.37 13.70
CA SER A 313 -18.02 13.04 12.28
C SER A 313 -17.13 14.02 11.52
N ARG A 314 -17.20 15.31 11.87
CA ARG A 314 -16.33 16.35 11.30
C ARG A 314 -14.88 16.16 11.67
N VAL A 315 -14.61 15.88 12.94
CA VAL A 315 -13.24 15.62 13.43
C VAL A 315 -12.68 14.34 12.81
N ASN A 316 -13.47 13.27 12.76
CA ASN A 316 -13.07 12.04 12.11
C ASN A 316 -12.79 12.24 10.61
N GLY A 317 -13.65 12.95 9.90
CA GLY A 317 -13.46 13.28 8.50
C GLY A 317 -12.23 14.17 8.25
N MET A 318 -11.91 15.08 9.17
CA MET A 318 -10.73 15.92 9.06
C MET A 318 -9.44 15.17 9.44
N VAL A 319 -9.48 14.37 10.51
CA VAL A 319 -8.37 13.49 10.89
C VAL A 319 -8.10 12.49 9.77
N GLN A 320 -9.13 11.92 9.19
CA GLN A 320 -8.98 11.08 7.99
C GLN A 320 -8.39 11.88 6.82
N ARG A 321 -8.83 13.09 6.53
CA ARG A 321 -8.26 13.92 5.46
C ARG A 321 -6.82 14.34 5.70
N LEU A 322 -6.47 14.71 6.93
CA LEU A 322 -5.06 15.05 7.27
C LEU A 322 -4.12 13.84 7.20
N PHE A 323 -4.64 12.63 7.42
CA PHE A 323 -3.87 11.40 7.41
C PHE A 323 -4.14 10.50 6.21
N SER A 324 -5.13 10.83 5.36
CA SER A 324 -5.54 10.06 4.19
C SER A 324 -5.61 10.86 2.88
N VAL A 325 -4.82 11.90 2.72
CA VAL A 325 -4.73 12.66 1.44
C VAL A 325 -4.43 11.75 0.23
N VAL A 326 -4.21 10.47 0.46
CA VAL A 326 -3.86 9.45 -0.54
C VAL A 326 -5.08 8.72 -1.14
N ILE A 327 -6.30 8.80 -0.56
CA ILE A 327 -7.37 7.82 -0.88
C ILE A 327 -8.45 8.33 -1.87
N ASP A 328 -8.70 9.63 -1.99
CA ASP A 328 -9.94 10.13 -2.62
C ASP A 328 -9.94 10.32 -4.16
N GLU A 329 -8.93 9.90 -4.91
CA GLU A 329 -8.87 10.17 -6.35
C GLU A 329 -8.90 8.93 -7.27
N GLU A 330 -9.17 7.73 -6.76
CA GLU A 330 -9.31 6.52 -7.60
C GLU A 330 -10.73 6.37 -8.20
N GLU A 331 -11.76 7.06 -7.69
CA GLU A 331 -13.14 6.96 -8.21
C GLU A 331 -13.34 7.65 -9.59
N ASP A 332 -12.56 8.69 -9.90
CA ASP A 332 -12.73 9.41 -11.18
C ASP A 332 -12.09 8.70 -12.41
N SER A 333 -11.27 7.66 -12.18
CA SER A 333 -10.60 6.94 -13.29
C SER A 333 -11.36 5.69 -13.75
N GLU A 334 -12.35 5.21 -13.01
CA GLU A 334 -13.12 4.00 -13.38
C GLU A 334 -14.32 4.29 -14.30
N GLU A 335 -14.85 5.52 -14.34
CA GLU A 335 -15.94 5.88 -15.26
C GLU A 335 -15.50 5.94 -16.72
N ASP A 336 -14.21 6.19 -17.00
CA ASP A 336 -13.70 6.22 -18.37
C ASP A 336 -13.38 4.83 -18.95
N GLU A 337 -13.19 3.79 -18.13
CA GLU A 337 -12.90 2.43 -18.64
C GLU A 337 -14.17 1.62 -18.99
N GLN A 338 -15.36 2.01 -18.49
CA GLN A 338 -16.61 1.30 -18.80
C GLN A 338 -17.29 1.75 -20.10
N ASN A 339 -16.90 2.85 -20.70
CA ASN A 339 -17.51 3.35 -21.93
C ASN A 339 -16.83 2.89 -23.23
N ASP A 340 -15.76 2.13 -23.18
CA ASP A 340 -15.02 1.67 -24.38
C ASP A 340 -15.29 0.20 -24.74
N CYS A 341 -16.30 -0.44 -24.16
CA CYS A 341 -16.76 -1.79 -24.49
C CYS A 341 -18.23 -1.83 -24.89
N THR A 342 -18.60 -1.09 -25.96
CA THR A 342 -19.82 -1.37 -26.77
C THR A 342 -19.53 -1.27 -28.26
#